data_62e17f6d6e6e799a33071732ccd81592
#
_entry.id   62e17f6d6e6e799a33071732ccd81592
#
_cell.length_a   1.000
_cell.length_b   1.000
_cell.length_c   1.000
_cell.angle_alpha   90.00
_cell.angle_beta   90.00
_cell.angle_gamma   90.00
#
_symmetry.space_group_name_H-M   'P 1'
#
loop_
_entity.id
_entity.type
_entity.pdbx_description
1 polymer ?
#
loop_
_entity_poly.entity_id
_entity_poly.type
_entity_poly.pdbx_seq_one_letter_code
_entity_poly.pdbx_strand_id
1 'polypeptide(L)'
;LTDGSKVTIFCHDNPDPDALASALAMNELFSKHGHNSQIVHGGMIEHHQNQAMVKQLEIPVRRLILEWEIADVVKDSDVIVAVDFHRPGANNIIPSDCIPHVIIDHHSVDEPVTADMAMVSSEYSSTSSMVASLLMNSDFEMTPRVATALALGIKTDTLGFTREFNAVDIRALLWINAWVDKDILRSIEIPPRSVEALESFTEALNNKIQYDSTIIAPVSNLKNRDSLAQIADFLLPTEGVDTVIALGGRRGK
;
A
#
# COMPACT_ATOMS: atom_id res chain seq x y z
N LEU A 1 24.22 -12.18 2.72
CA LEU A 1 24.49 -10.73 2.81
C LEU A 1 25.77 -10.52 3.61
N THR A 2 26.62 -9.60 3.15
CA THR A 2 27.78 -9.09 3.91
C THR A 2 27.38 -7.78 4.59
N ASP A 3 28.06 -7.42 5.69
CA ASP A 3 27.81 -6.15 6.38
C ASP A 3 27.90 -4.98 5.42
N GLY A 4 26.94 -4.06 5.49
CA GLY A 4 26.88 -2.88 4.63
C GLY A 4 26.30 -3.11 3.22
N SER A 5 25.78 -4.31 2.90
CA SER A 5 25.14 -4.57 1.61
C SER A 5 24.04 -3.55 1.31
N LYS A 6 23.94 -3.14 0.04
CA LYS A 6 22.89 -2.25 -0.46
C LYS A 6 21.64 -3.06 -0.80
N VAL A 7 20.54 -2.81 -0.10
CA VAL A 7 19.26 -3.49 -0.30
C VAL A 7 18.26 -2.51 -0.88
N THR A 8 17.66 -2.82 -2.02
CA THR A 8 16.55 -2.03 -2.55
C THR A 8 15.26 -2.82 -2.49
N ILE A 9 14.27 -2.25 -1.81
CA ILE A 9 12.94 -2.81 -1.63
C ILE A 9 12.00 -2.09 -2.59
N PHE A 10 11.46 -2.83 -3.54
CA PHE A 10 10.53 -2.32 -4.54
C PHE A 10 9.10 -2.60 -4.11
N CYS A 11 8.27 -1.58 -4.14
CA CYS A 11 6.82 -1.68 -4.11
C CYS A 11 6.26 -1.65 -5.54
N HIS A 12 5.02 -2.07 -5.71
CA HIS A 12 4.29 -1.83 -6.97
C HIS A 12 4.09 -0.32 -7.23
N ASP A 13 3.68 0.06 -8.45
CA ASP A 13 3.73 1.46 -8.90
C ASP A 13 2.90 2.44 -8.07
N ASN A 14 1.74 2.03 -7.60
CA ASN A 14 0.87 2.88 -6.78
C ASN A 14 0.68 2.23 -5.39
N PRO A 15 1.74 2.24 -4.56
CA PRO A 15 1.75 1.43 -3.35
C PRO A 15 0.62 1.81 -2.40
N ASP A 16 -0.10 0.80 -2.00
CA ASP A 16 -1.16 0.86 -1.00
C ASP A 16 -0.60 0.64 0.42
N PRO A 17 -1.44 0.63 1.46
CA PRO A 17 -0.96 0.41 2.81
C PRO A 17 -0.28 -0.94 3.04
N ASP A 18 -0.64 -2.00 2.29
CA ASP A 18 -0.01 -3.31 2.44
C ASP A 18 1.41 -3.31 1.89
N ALA A 19 1.62 -2.82 0.66
CA ALA A 19 2.93 -2.65 0.08
C ALA A 19 3.83 -1.73 0.92
N LEU A 20 3.30 -0.57 1.37
CA LEU A 20 4.05 0.40 2.18
C LEU A 20 4.46 -0.16 3.55
N ALA A 21 3.56 -0.89 4.23
CA ALA A 21 3.84 -1.50 5.52
C ALA A 21 4.89 -2.60 5.41
N SER A 22 4.73 -3.47 4.43
CA SER A 22 5.64 -4.56 4.15
C SER A 22 7.03 -4.05 3.81
N ALA A 23 7.12 -3.02 2.96
CA ALA A 23 8.39 -2.39 2.62
C ALA A 23 9.05 -1.71 3.83
N LEU A 24 8.29 -0.98 4.67
CA LEU A 24 8.81 -0.35 5.88
C LEU A 24 9.39 -1.39 6.83
N ALA A 25 8.64 -2.47 7.09
CA ALA A 25 9.06 -3.53 8.00
C ALA A 25 10.35 -4.23 7.52
N MET A 26 10.44 -4.52 6.22
CA MET A 26 11.65 -5.09 5.63
C MET A 26 12.82 -4.11 5.66
N ASN A 27 12.57 -2.82 5.41
CA ASN A 27 13.60 -1.79 5.49
C ASN A 27 14.19 -1.67 6.92
N GLU A 28 13.35 -1.70 7.93
CA GLU A 28 13.78 -1.68 9.34
C GLU A 28 14.55 -2.96 9.70
N LEU A 29 14.09 -4.12 9.22
CA LEU A 29 14.79 -5.39 9.43
C LEU A 29 16.20 -5.36 8.85
N PHE A 30 16.36 -4.96 7.59
CA PHE A 30 17.68 -4.87 6.95
C PHE A 30 18.58 -3.82 7.62
N SER A 31 18.03 -2.65 7.95
CA SER A 31 18.77 -1.59 8.63
C SER A 31 19.29 -2.04 10.01
N LYS A 32 18.48 -2.79 10.78
CA LYS A 32 18.87 -3.34 12.08
C LYS A 32 20.04 -4.32 11.95
N HIS A 33 20.10 -5.05 10.84
CA HIS A 33 21.21 -5.98 10.55
C HIS A 33 22.41 -5.32 9.86
N GLY A 34 22.49 -3.98 9.85
CA GLY A 34 23.65 -3.24 9.36
C GLY A 34 23.72 -3.07 7.84
N HIS A 35 22.61 -3.32 7.14
CA HIS A 35 22.52 -3.12 5.70
C HIS A 35 22.01 -1.72 5.35
N ASN A 36 22.46 -1.21 4.19
CA ASN A 36 22.00 0.08 3.66
C ASN A 36 20.76 -0.16 2.79
N SER A 37 19.58 0.02 3.36
CA SER A 37 18.32 -0.27 2.67
C SER A 37 17.57 1.00 2.24
N GLN A 38 16.86 0.91 1.11
CA GLN A 38 15.97 1.95 0.59
C GLN A 38 14.67 1.34 0.06
N ILE A 39 13.59 2.15 0.08
CA ILE A 39 12.27 1.77 -0.46
C ILE A 39 12.00 2.60 -1.70
N VAL A 40 11.61 1.95 -2.81
CA VAL A 40 11.34 2.64 -4.09
C VAL A 40 10.06 2.15 -4.76
N HIS A 41 9.44 3.04 -5.55
CA HIS A 41 8.29 2.75 -6.41
C HIS A 41 8.29 3.63 -7.66
N GLY A 42 7.45 3.33 -8.67
CA GLY A 42 7.39 4.07 -9.93
C GLY A 42 6.24 5.05 -10.06
N GLY A 43 5.07 4.68 -9.57
CA GLY A 43 3.83 5.43 -9.79
C GLY A 43 3.58 6.59 -8.83
N MET A 44 2.38 6.69 -8.30
CA MET A 44 1.95 7.81 -7.46
C MET A 44 1.30 7.33 -6.16
N ILE A 45 1.60 7.97 -5.05
CA ILE A 45 0.87 7.80 -3.79
C ILE A 45 -0.15 8.93 -3.70
N GLU A 46 -1.33 8.73 -4.28
CA GLU A 46 -2.35 9.78 -4.38
C GLU A 46 -3.44 9.65 -3.31
N HIS A 47 -3.75 8.43 -2.87
CA HIS A 47 -4.79 8.20 -1.88
C HIS A 47 -4.45 8.88 -0.54
N HIS A 48 -5.40 9.63 0.04
CA HIS A 48 -5.18 10.41 1.26
C HIS A 48 -4.68 9.57 2.44
N GLN A 49 -5.20 8.36 2.59
CA GLN A 49 -4.78 7.44 3.64
C GLN A 49 -3.32 7.02 3.45
N ASN A 50 -2.91 6.70 2.20
CA ASN A 50 -1.54 6.29 1.89
C ASN A 50 -0.57 7.45 2.11
N GLN A 51 -0.95 8.68 1.72
CA GLN A 51 -0.17 9.89 2.00
C GLN A 51 -0.06 10.16 3.51
N ALA A 52 -1.17 10.00 4.25
CA ALA A 52 -1.17 10.15 5.71
C ALA A 52 -0.28 9.10 6.37
N MET A 53 -0.32 7.86 5.90
CA MET A 53 0.54 6.76 6.35
C MET A 53 2.02 7.09 6.15
N VAL A 54 2.42 7.46 4.92
CA VAL A 54 3.81 7.82 4.61
C VAL A 54 4.28 8.97 5.49
N LYS A 55 3.45 10.00 5.66
CA LYS A 55 3.80 11.19 6.46
C LYS A 55 3.88 10.90 7.95
N GLN A 56 2.89 10.22 8.53
CA GLN A 56 2.81 10.04 9.98
C GLN A 56 3.75 8.95 10.49
N LEU A 57 3.98 7.93 9.67
CA LEU A 57 4.95 6.88 9.97
C LEU A 57 6.33 7.17 9.37
N GLU A 58 6.53 8.35 8.79
CA GLU A 58 7.82 8.78 8.20
C GLU A 58 8.46 7.71 7.30
N ILE A 59 7.64 7.07 6.44
CA ILE A 59 8.12 6.00 5.56
C ILE A 59 9.10 6.59 4.54
N PRO A 60 10.36 6.14 4.49
CA PRO A 60 11.39 6.71 3.60
C PRO A 60 11.26 6.19 2.18
N VAL A 61 10.05 6.30 1.60
CA VAL A 61 9.77 5.82 0.25
C VAL A 61 10.18 6.86 -0.79
N ARG A 62 10.89 6.43 -1.82
CA ARG A 62 11.37 7.28 -2.92
C ARG A 62 10.72 6.86 -4.23
N ARG A 63 10.19 7.83 -4.96
CA ARG A 63 9.67 7.62 -6.30
C ARG A 63 10.80 7.72 -7.33
N LEU A 64 10.89 6.73 -8.23
CA LEU A 64 11.76 6.72 -9.39
C LEU A 64 10.92 6.89 -10.66
N ILE A 65 11.34 7.78 -11.56
CA ILE A 65 10.56 8.10 -12.77
C ILE A 65 11.38 7.85 -14.03
N LEU A 66 12.69 8.09 -13.95
CA LEU A 66 13.56 8.06 -15.13
C LEU A 66 14.15 6.66 -15.27
N GLU A 67 14.13 6.12 -16.48
CA GLU A 67 14.65 4.77 -16.79
C GLU A 67 16.13 4.61 -16.35
N TRP A 68 16.94 5.64 -16.52
CA TRP A 68 18.33 5.58 -16.10
C TRP A 68 18.49 5.54 -14.57
N GLU A 69 17.62 6.23 -13.79
CA GLU A 69 17.66 6.14 -12.32
C GLU A 69 17.30 4.71 -11.86
N ILE A 70 16.30 4.10 -12.52
CA ILE A 70 15.89 2.72 -12.23
C ILE A 70 17.03 1.76 -12.54
N ALA A 71 17.67 1.90 -13.71
CA ALA A 71 18.81 1.08 -14.11
C ALA A 71 19.99 1.21 -13.16
N ASP A 72 20.28 2.43 -12.71
CA ASP A 72 21.36 2.69 -11.74
C ASP A 72 21.05 2.07 -10.38
N VAL A 73 19.79 2.21 -9.89
CA VAL A 73 19.37 1.62 -8.62
C VAL A 73 19.43 0.09 -8.67
N VAL A 74 18.94 -0.53 -9.75
CA VAL A 74 19.00 -1.99 -9.94
C VAL A 74 20.45 -2.47 -9.97
N LYS A 75 21.30 -1.80 -10.72
CA LYS A 75 22.74 -2.14 -10.85
C LYS A 75 23.52 -1.98 -9.54
N ASP A 76 23.18 -0.95 -8.76
CA ASP A 76 23.87 -0.62 -7.52
C ASP A 76 23.40 -1.45 -6.32
N SER A 77 22.33 -2.23 -6.47
CA SER A 77 21.75 -3.05 -5.43
C SER A 77 22.45 -4.40 -5.33
N ASP A 78 22.96 -4.74 -4.16
CA ASP A 78 23.45 -6.10 -3.85
C ASP A 78 22.29 -7.07 -3.67
N VAL A 79 21.14 -6.56 -3.18
CA VAL A 79 19.91 -7.33 -3.02
C VAL A 79 18.71 -6.51 -3.47
N ILE A 80 17.88 -7.13 -4.29
CA ILE A 80 16.59 -6.61 -4.75
C ILE A 80 15.50 -7.41 -4.09
N VAL A 81 14.61 -6.70 -3.37
CA VAL A 81 13.44 -7.27 -2.68
C VAL A 81 12.19 -6.73 -3.35
N ALA A 82 11.28 -7.60 -3.74
CA ALA A 82 9.96 -7.26 -4.22
C ALA A 82 8.93 -7.55 -3.12
N VAL A 83 8.10 -6.57 -2.77
CA VAL A 83 7.03 -6.74 -1.79
C VAL A 83 5.69 -6.41 -2.41
N ASP A 84 4.72 -7.28 -2.16
CA ASP A 84 3.34 -7.14 -2.59
C ASP A 84 3.15 -7.18 -4.11
N PHE A 85 4.05 -7.86 -4.78
CA PHE A 85 3.98 -8.27 -6.17
C PHE A 85 5.04 -9.33 -6.46
N HIS A 86 4.82 -10.17 -7.49
CA HIS A 86 5.73 -11.25 -7.88
C HIS A 86 6.18 -11.22 -9.33
N ARG A 87 5.68 -10.28 -10.15
CA ARG A 87 6.01 -10.16 -11.58
C ARG A 87 6.76 -8.86 -11.87
N PRO A 88 8.09 -8.90 -12.09
CA PRO A 88 8.83 -7.73 -12.58
C PRO A 88 8.24 -7.20 -13.88
N GLY A 89 8.18 -5.87 -14.02
CA GLY A 89 7.72 -5.18 -15.23
C GLY A 89 6.20 -5.13 -15.45
N ALA A 90 5.38 -5.66 -14.52
CA ALA A 90 3.92 -5.64 -14.67
C ALA A 90 3.32 -4.29 -14.20
N ASN A 91 3.20 -4.09 -12.90
CA ASN A 91 2.75 -2.85 -12.27
C ASN A 91 3.83 -2.27 -11.34
N ASN A 92 5.07 -2.42 -11.71
CA ASN A 92 6.25 -1.98 -10.98
C ASN A 92 7.38 -1.62 -11.94
N ILE A 93 8.39 -0.93 -11.41
CA ILE A 93 9.53 -0.42 -12.18
C ILE A 93 10.72 -1.38 -12.27
N ILE A 94 10.65 -2.57 -11.69
CA ILE A 94 11.71 -3.56 -11.88
C ILE A 94 11.73 -3.98 -13.36
N PRO A 95 12.86 -3.91 -14.06
CA PRO A 95 12.95 -4.41 -15.42
C PRO A 95 12.48 -5.87 -15.54
N SER A 96 11.74 -6.19 -16.58
CA SER A 96 11.13 -7.51 -16.76
C SER A 96 12.13 -8.67 -16.91
N ASP A 97 13.37 -8.37 -17.24
CA ASP A 97 14.51 -9.29 -17.32
C ASP A 97 15.31 -9.37 -16.01
N CYS A 98 15.01 -8.53 -15.02
CA CYS A 98 15.64 -8.57 -13.72
C CYS A 98 14.98 -9.64 -12.83
N ILE A 99 15.78 -10.51 -12.26
CA ILE A 99 15.34 -11.51 -11.29
C ILE A 99 15.54 -10.96 -9.87
N PRO A 100 14.47 -10.70 -9.10
CA PRO A 100 14.61 -10.29 -7.70
C PRO A 100 15.29 -11.38 -6.87
N HIS A 101 16.07 -10.97 -5.89
CA HIS A 101 16.67 -11.90 -4.93
C HIS A 101 15.62 -12.42 -3.94
N VAL A 102 14.70 -11.54 -3.51
CA VAL A 102 13.63 -11.91 -2.57
C VAL A 102 12.29 -11.41 -3.10
N ILE A 103 11.28 -12.26 -3.05
CA ILE A 103 9.88 -11.90 -3.33
C ILE A 103 9.04 -12.29 -2.13
N ILE A 104 8.22 -11.36 -1.64
CA ILE A 104 7.21 -11.60 -0.60
C ILE A 104 5.87 -11.07 -1.12
N ASP A 105 4.91 -11.96 -1.39
CA ASP A 105 3.65 -11.60 -2.02
C ASP A 105 2.52 -12.56 -1.64
N HIS A 106 1.33 -12.02 -1.36
CA HIS A 106 0.16 -12.80 -0.99
C HIS A 106 -0.78 -13.10 -2.17
N HIS A 107 -0.51 -12.53 -3.33
CA HIS A 107 -1.36 -12.72 -4.50
C HIS A 107 -1.26 -14.16 -5.06
N SER A 108 -2.34 -14.62 -5.69
CA SER A 108 -2.37 -15.91 -6.38
C SER A 108 -1.41 -15.92 -7.57
N VAL A 109 -0.79 -17.07 -7.80
CA VAL A 109 0.22 -17.26 -8.85
C VAL A 109 -0.31 -18.18 -9.93
N ASP A 110 -0.35 -17.71 -11.17
CA ASP A 110 -0.73 -18.49 -12.33
C ASP A 110 0.49 -19.16 -13.02
N GLU A 111 1.71 -18.65 -12.76
CA GLU A 111 2.96 -19.12 -13.38
C GLU A 111 4.06 -19.22 -12.32
N PRO A 112 5.09 -20.07 -12.53
CA PRO A 112 6.20 -20.21 -11.59
C PRO A 112 6.90 -18.87 -11.33
N VAL A 113 7.07 -18.53 -10.05
CA VAL A 113 7.81 -17.34 -9.62
C VAL A 113 9.31 -17.64 -9.65
N THR A 114 10.10 -16.73 -10.22
CA THR A 114 11.56 -16.86 -10.29
C THR A 114 12.21 -15.83 -9.37
N ALA A 115 12.89 -16.29 -8.33
CA ALA A 115 13.69 -15.51 -7.40
C ALA A 115 14.68 -16.45 -6.70
N ASP A 116 15.69 -15.90 -6.02
CA ASP A 116 16.58 -16.72 -5.16
C ASP A 116 15.80 -17.24 -3.94
N MET A 117 14.88 -16.42 -3.40
CA MET A 117 13.97 -16.75 -2.31
C MET A 117 12.59 -16.16 -2.59
N ALA A 118 11.57 -17.00 -2.69
CA ALA A 118 10.19 -16.58 -2.87
C ALA A 118 9.31 -17.06 -1.72
N MET A 119 8.67 -16.12 -1.03
CA MET A 119 7.55 -16.34 -0.13
C MET A 119 6.29 -15.83 -0.82
N VAL A 120 5.63 -16.70 -1.58
CA VAL A 120 4.39 -16.35 -2.28
C VAL A 120 3.31 -17.32 -1.86
N SER A 121 2.24 -16.81 -1.24
CA SER A 121 1.17 -17.66 -0.71
C SER A 121 -0.14 -16.90 -0.53
N SER A 122 -1.17 -17.37 -1.22
CA SER A 122 -2.55 -16.88 -1.07
C SER A 122 -3.27 -17.38 0.20
N GLU A 123 -2.58 -18.13 1.07
CA GLU A 123 -3.08 -18.45 2.41
C GLU A 123 -3.09 -17.25 3.36
N TYR A 124 -2.31 -16.22 3.04
CA TYR A 124 -2.32 -14.94 3.73
C TYR A 124 -3.22 -13.96 2.99
N SER A 125 -3.98 -13.17 3.74
CA SER A 125 -4.85 -12.14 3.17
C SER A 125 -4.13 -10.83 2.88
N SER A 126 -2.85 -10.71 3.26
CA SER A 126 -2.00 -9.56 3.00
C SER A 126 -0.51 -9.91 3.08
N THR A 127 0.32 -9.21 2.35
CA THR A 127 1.78 -9.29 2.45
C THR A 127 2.26 -8.81 3.83
N SER A 128 1.55 -7.85 4.45
CA SER A 128 1.80 -7.42 5.84
C SER A 128 1.65 -8.54 6.85
N SER A 129 0.69 -9.46 6.68
CA SER A 129 0.55 -10.65 7.52
C SER A 129 1.74 -11.60 7.36
N MET A 130 2.22 -11.77 6.13
CA MET A 130 3.41 -12.59 5.83
C MET A 130 4.65 -12.00 6.49
N VAL A 131 4.88 -10.70 6.32
CA VAL A 131 6.02 -10.00 6.92
C VAL A 131 5.93 -10.00 8.45
N ALA A 132 4.74 -9.77 9.04
CA ALA A 132 4.55 -9.88 10.48
C ALA A 132 4.89 -11.28 10.99
N SER A 133 4.49 -12.34 10.26
CA SER A 133 4.81 -13.72 10.60
C SER A 133 6.31 -14.03 10.49
N LEU A 134 7.00 -13.43 9.51
CA LEU A 134 8.45 -13.52 9.37
C LEU A 134 9.14 -12.86 10.58
N LEU A 135 8.75 -11.63 10.93
CA LEU A 135 9.33 -10.88 12.05
C LEU A 135 9.06 -11.57 13.40
N MET A 136 7.90 -12.17 13.58
CA MET A 136 7.56 -12.93 14.80
C MET A 136 8.51 -14.11 15.04
N ASN A 137 9.08 -14.68 13.99
CA ASN A 137 10.02 -15.80 14.04
C ASN A 137 11.49 -15.38 13.90
N SER A 138 11.77 -14.09 13.97
CA SER A 138 13.11 -13.51 13.94
C SER A 138 13.50 -12.88 15.29
N ASP A 139 14.69 -12.31 15.37
CA ASP A 139 15.17 -11.50 16.49
C ASP A 139 14.81 -10.00 16.38
N PHE A 140 13.86 -9.67 15.50
CA PHE A 140 13.42 -8.29 15.30
C PHE A 140 12.65 -7.77 16.51
N GLU A 141 13.13 -6.69 17.11
CA GLU A 141 12.40 -5.97 18.14
C GLU A 141 11.35 -5.08 17.51
N MET A 142 10.08 -5.47 17.69
CA MET A 142 8.96 -4.72 17.13
C MET A 142 8.90 -3.30 17.65
N THR A 143 8.76 -2.34 16.71
CA THR A 143 8.56 -0.92 17.04
C THR A 143 7.09 -0.52 16.86
N PRO A 144 6.59 0.49 17.60
CA PRO A 144 5.23 1.00 17.38
C PRO A 144 4.98 1.44 15.93
N ARG A 145 6.00 2.00 15.29
CA ARG A 145 5.97 2.45 13.90
C ARG A 145 5.69 1.29 12.93
N VAL A 146 6.48 0.22 13.02
CA VAL A 146 6.33 -0.97 12.16
C VAL A 146 5.02 -1.70 12.48
N ALA A 147 4.70 -1.88 13.76
CA ALA A 147 3.46 -2.54 14.17
C ALA A 147 2.21 -1.81 13.66
N THR A 148 2.20 -0.47 13.74
CA THR A 148 1.08 0.36 13.26
C THR A 148 0.96 0.28 11.75
N ALA A 149 2.08 0.30 11.02
CA ALA A 149 2.08 0.12 9.56
C ALA A 149 1.49 -1.24 9.17
N LEU A 150 2.02 -2.33 9.74
CA LEU A 150 1.56 -3.69 9.43
C LEU A 150 0.08 -3.90 9.80
N ALA A 151 -0.37 -3.35 10.95
CA ALA A 151 -1.78 -3.42 11.32
C ALA A 151 -2.69 -2.72 10.31
N LEU A 152 -2.25 -1.58 9.76
CA LEU A 152 -2.99 -0.88 8.71
C LEU A 152 -3.02 -1.68 7.41
N GLY A 153 -1.88 -2.24 6.97
CA GLY A 153 -1.80 -3.09 5.77
C GLY A 153 -2.76 -4.28 5.88
N ILE A 154 -2.70 -5.05 6.96
CA ILE A 154 -3.61 -6.17 7.20
C ILE A 154 -5.07 -5.71 7.15
N LYS A 155 -5.39 -4.59 7.79
CA LYS A 155 -6.76 -4.08 7.88
C LYS A 155 -7.29 -3.61 6.53
N THR A 156 -6.48 -2.97 5.70
CA THR A 156 -6.90 -2.47 4.39
C THR A 156 -7.16 -3.60 3.42
N ASP A 157 -6.29 -4.57 3.33
CA ASP A 157 -6.43 -5.71 2.43
C ASP A 157 -7.60 -6.62 2.78
N THR A 158 -7.85 -6.79 4.07
CA THR A 158 -9.02 -7.53 4.56
C THR A 158 -10.32 -6.71 4.57
N LEU A 159 -10.29 -5.44 4.11
CA LEU A 159 -11.40 -4.48 4.23
C LEU A 159 -12.00 -4.45 5.65
N GLY A 160 -11.14 -4.36 6.66
CA GLY A 160 -11.56 -4.39 8.06
C GLY A 160 -12.16 -5.74 8.47
N PHE A 161 -11.65 -6.84 7.93
CA PHE A 161 -12.08 -8.22 8.16
C PHE A 161 -13.46 -8.58 7.55
N THR A 162 -13.87 -7.86 6.52
CA THR A 162 -15.09 -8.18 5.74
C THR A 162 -14.79 -9.00 4.49
N ARG A 163 -13.53 -9.07 4.05
CA ARG A 163 -13.02 -10.04 3.06
C ARG A 163 -12.54 -11.31 3.75
N GLU A 164 -12.27 -12.36 2.97
CA GLU A 164 -11.61 -13.57 3.45
C GLU A 164 -10.32 -13.22 4.19
N PHE A 165 -10.18 -13.75 5.39
CA PHE A 165 -8.95 -13.73 6.18
C PHE A 165 -8.79 -15.06 6.93
N ASN A 166 -7.56 -15.42 7.20
CA ASN A 166 -7.21 -16.73 7.72
C ASN A 166 -6.65 -16.66 9.15
N ALA A 167 -6.49 -17.83 9.77
CA ALA A 167 -5.93 -17.92 11.12
C ALA A 167 -4.50 -17.35 11.21
N VAL A 168 -3.74 -17.38 10.12
CA VAL A 168 -2.39 -16.81 10.04
C VAL A 168 -2.42 -15.29 10.16
N ASP A 169 -3.40 -14.63 9.53
CA ASP A 169 -3.58 -13.17 9.60
C ASP A 169 -3.98 -12.74 11.01
N ILE A 170 -4.89 -13.48 11.64
CA ILE A 170 -5.30 -13.23 13.04
C ILE A 170 -4.10 -13.35 13.97
N ARG A 171 -3.27 -14.39 13.80
CA ARG A 171 -2.07 -14.61 14.63
C ARG A 171 -1.08 -13.46 14.47
N ALA A 172 -0.82 -13.04 13.23
CA ALA A 172 0.05 -11.91 12.92
C ALA A 172 -0.47 -10.63 13.60
N LEU A 173 -1.76 -10.33 13.42
CA LEU A 173 -2.39 -9.14 14.00
C LEU A 173 -2.37 -9.16 15.54
N LEU A 174 -2.68 -10.30 16.18
CA LEU A 174 -2.62 -10.43 17.64
C LEU A 174 -1.21 -10.18 18.16
N TRP A 175 -0.20 -10.70 17.46
CA TRP A 175 1.18 -10.49 17.86
C TRP A 175 1.59 -9.02 17.79
N ILE A 176 1.34 -8.32 16.66
CA ILE A 176 1.74 -6.92 16.51
C ILE A 176 0.92 -5.96 17.37
N ASN A 177 -0.32 -6.32 17.76
CA ASN A 177 -1.27 -5.44 18.44
C ASN A 177 -0.74 -4.87 19.78
N ALA A 178 0.22 -5.55 20.42
CA ALA A 178 0.84 -5.07 21.66
C ALA A 178 1.63 -3.75 21.48
N TRP A 179 2.12 -3.48 20.26
CA TRP A 179 2.95 -2.32 19.93
C TRP A 179 2.23 -1.29 19.05
N VAL A 180 1.01 -1.58 18.57
CA VAL A 180 0.26 -0.65 17.70
C VAL A 180 -0.05 0.65 18.42
N ASP A 181 0.35 1.78 17.82
CA ASP A 181 -0.10 3.10 18.22
C ASP A 181 -1.50 3.36 17.64
N LYS A 182 -2.51 3.24 18.50
CA LYS A 182 -3.92 3.33 18.10
C LYS A 182 -4.33 4.75 17.70
N ASP A 183 -3.68 5.77 18.23
CA ASP A 183 -3.98 7.17 17.89
C ASP A 183 -3.43 7.50 16.50
N ILE A 184 -2.20 7.08 16.21
CA ILE A 184 -1.62 7.19 14.87
C ILE A 184 -2.43 6.37 13.87
N LEU A 185 -2.74 5.11 14.17
CA LEU A 185 -3.55 4.26 13.29
C LEU A 185 -4.88 4.94 12.94
N ARG A 186 -5.62 5.41 13.94
CA ARG A 186 -6.89 6.10 13.75
C ARG A 186 -6.76 7.37 12.91
N SER A 187 -5.70 8.14 13.13
CA SER A 187 -5.47 9.39 12.40
C SER A 187 -5.09 9.16 10.92
N ILE A 188 -4.50 8.00 10.61
CA ILE A 188 -4.23 7.58 9.23
C ILE A 188 -5.52 7.06 8.57
N GLU A 189 -6.33 6.29 9.28
CA GLU A 189 -7.58 5.75 8.74
C GLU A 189 -8.62 6.82 8.44
N ILE A 190 -8.68 7.86 9.27
CA ILE A 190 -9.63 8.98 9.12
C ILE A 190 -8.83 10.29 9.05
N PRO A 191 -8.08 10.52 7.98
CA PRO A 191 -7.31 11.74 7.83
C PRO A 191 -8.24 12.96 7.75
N PRO A 192 -7.81 14.12 8.28
CA PRO A 192 -8.58 15.35 8.15
C PRO A 192 -8.87 15.67 6.69
N ARG A 193 -10.13 15.93 6.39
CA ARG A 193 -10.54 16.37 5.05
C ARG A 193 -10.27 17.86 4.87
N SER A 194 -9.77 18.24 3.69
CA SER A 194 -9.63 19.67 3.37
C SER A 194 -11.00 20.32 3.13
N VAL A 195 -11.06 21.66 3.28
CA VAL A 195 -12.28 22.42 2.98
C VAL A 195 -12.70 22.22 1.52
N GLU A 196 -11.73 22.15 0.61
CA GLU A 196 -11.99 21.94 -0.82
C GLU A 196 -12.58 20.53 -1.09
N ALA A 197 -12.15 19.52 -0.33
CA ALA A 197 -12.76 18.19 -0.42
C ALA A 197 -14.23 18.25 0.03
N LEU A 198 -14.53 18.96 1.13
CA LEU A 198 -15.90 19.14 1.61
C LEU A 198 -16.77 19.89 0.60
N GLU A 199 -16.23 20.91 -0.10
CA GLU A 199 -16.91 21.60 -1.18
C GLU A 199 -17.27 20.64 -2.33
N SER A 200 -16.33 19.78 -2.73
CA SER A 200 -16.57 18.77 -3.79
C SER A 200 -17.64 17.76 -3.38
N PHE A 201 -17.64 17.31 -2.10
CA PHE A 201 -18.70 16.46 -1.56
C PHE A 201 -20.07 17.16 -1.57
N THR A 202 -20.10 18.43 -1.16
CA THR A 202 -21.32 19.24 -1.16
C THR A 202 -21.88 19.38 -2.57
N GLU A 203 -21.03 19.68 -3.55
CA GLU A 203 -21.42 19.78 -4.95
C GLU A 203 -21.97 18.44 -5.47
N ALA A 204 -21.27 17.33 -5.23
CA ALA A 204 -21.71 16.00 -5.63
C ALA A 204 -23.07 15.63 -5.04
N LEU A 205 -23.27 15.88 -3.72
CA LEU A 205 -24.54 15.60 -3.04
C LEU A 205 -25.70 16.44 -3.56
N ASN A 206 -25.47 17.71 -3.88
CA ASN A 206 -26.51 18.59 -4.39
C ASN A 206 -26.87 18.30 -5.85
N ASN A 207 -25.92 17.87 -6.66
CA ASN A 207 -26.11 17.64 -8.09
C ASN A 207 -26.30 16.16 -8.45
N LYS A 208 -26.30 15.24 -7.47
CA LYS A 208 -26.49 13.83 -7.75
C LYS A 208 -27.84 13.56 -8.41
N ILE A 209 -27.83 12.66 -9.37
CA ILE A 209 -29.01 12.14 -10.03
C ILE A 209 -29.10 10.65 -9.69
N GLN A 210 -30.23 10.19 -9.20
CA GLN A 210 -30.47 8.78 -8.97
C GLN A 210 -31.43 8.25 -10.04
N TYR A 211 -31.04 7.15 -10.66
CA TYR A 211 -31.87 6.41 -11.60
C TYR A 211 -31.82 4.91 -11.20
N ASP A 212 -32.95 4.38 -10.81
CA ASP A 212 -33.06 3.04 -10.21
C ASP A 212 -32.03 2.85 -9.07
N SER A 213 -31.16 1.86 -9.19
CA SER A 213 -30.10 1.54 -8.23
C SER A 213 -28.78 2.29 -8.51
N THR A 214 -28.74 3.21 -9.49
CA THR A 214 -27.54 3.93 -9.89
C THR A 214 -27.57 5.38 -9.45
N ILE A 215 -26.50 5.87 -8.83
CA ILE A 215 -26.29 7.30 -8.55
C ILE A 215 -25.19 7.83 -9.49
N ILE A 216 -25.49 8.95 -10.16
CA ILE A 216 -24.51 9.74 -10.92
C ILE A 216 -24.24 11.02 -10.15
N ALA A 217 -22.99 11.28 -9.78
CA ALA A 217 -22.56 12.41 -8.95
C ALA A 217 -21.54 13.28 -9.71
N PRO A 218 -22.01 14.34 -10.42
CA PRO A 218 -21.12 15.25 -11.14
C PRO A 218 -20.50 16.29 -10.20
N VAL A 219 -19.20 16.58 -10.42
CA VAL A 219 -18.42 17.62 -9.73
C VAL A 219 -17.70 18.48 -10.77
N SER A 220 -17.99 19.78 -10.79
CA SER A 220 -17.52 20.67 -11.86
C SER A 220 -16.08 21.15 -11.70
N ASN A 221 -15.55 21.16 -10.48
CA ASN A 221 -14.24 21.75 -10.19
C ASN A 221 -13.42 20.87 -9.23
N LEU A 222 -12.88 19.79 -9.77
CA LEU A 222 -12.01 18.90 -9.01
C LEU A 222 -10.62 19.50 -8.82
N LYS A 223 -10.23 19.71 -7.57
CA LYS A 223 -8.86 20.04 -7.20
C LYS A 223 -8.00 18.79 -6.98
N ASN A 224 -8.63 17.72 -6.50
CA ASN A 224 -7.98 16.43 -6.28
C ASN A 224 -8.81 15.31 -6.94
N ARG A 225 -8.15 14.46 -7.72
CA ARG A 225 -8.76 13.33 -8.42
C ARG A 225 -9.34 12.28 -7.46
N ASP A 226 -8.69 12.06 -6.31
CA ASP A 226 -9.13 11.09 -5.30
C ASP A 226 -10.48 11.45 -4.67
N SER A 227 -10.90 12.73 -4.74
CA SER A 227 -12.21 13.14 -4.26
C SER A 227 -13.35 12.41 -4.97
N LEU A 228 -13.15 11.97 -6.23
CA LEU A 228 -14.18 11.20 -6.96
C LEU A 228 -14.35 9.81 -6.37
N ALA A 229 -13.26 9.11 -6.10
CA ALA A 229 -13.31 7.80 -5.47
C ALA A 229 -13.97 7.89 -4.08
N GLN A 230 -13.55 8.86 -3.27
CA GLN A 230 -14.14 9.09 -1.94
C GLN A 230 -15.62 9.44 -1.98
N ILE A 231 -16.08 10.19 -2.98
CA ILE A 231 -17.51 10.51 -3.19
C ILE A 231 -18.27 9.24 -3.57
N ALA A 232 -17.71 8.41 -4.45
CA ALA A 232 -18.31 7.14 -4.84
C ALA A 232 -18.43 6.19 -3.65
N ASP A 233 -17.37 6.03 -2.87
CA ASP A 233 -17.34 5.19 -1.66
C ASP A 233 -18.34 5.68 -0.60
N PHE A 234 -18.52 7.00 -0.48
CA PHE A 234 -19.49 7.60 0.45
C PHE A 234 -20.94 7.36 0.02
N LEU A 235 -21.22 7.39 -1.29
CA LEU A 235 -22.58 7.23 -1.82
C LEU A 235 -23.00 5.77 -2.00
N LEU A 236 -22.05 4.86 -2.22
CA LEU A 236 -22.33 3.45 -2.49
C LEU A 236 -23.11 2.73 -1.38
N PRO A 237 -22.91 3.01 -0.07
CA PRO A 237 -23.69 2.40 1.01
C PRO A 237 -25.12 2.95 1.14
N THR A 238 -25.58 3.76 0.19
CA THR A 238 -26.98 4.28 0.21
C THR A 238 -27.98 3.13 -0.04
N GLU A 239 -29.05 3.10 0.72
CA GLU A 239 -30.10 2.07 0.59
C GLU A 239 -30.67 2.02 -0.83
N GLY A 240 -30.67 0.83 -1.43
CA GLY A 240 -31.16 0.61 -2.81
C GLY A 240 -30.19 1.03 -3.91
N VAL A 241 -28.95 1.34 -3.57
CA VAL A 241 -27.89 1.70 -4.54
C VAL A 241 -26.90 0.56 -4.65
N ASP A 242 -26.61 0.14 -5.88
CA ASP A 242 -25.58 -0.86 -6.20
C ASP A 242 -24.47 -0.30 -7.08
N THR A 243 -24.69 0.86 -7.70
CA THR A 243 -23.74 1.50 -8.62
C THR A 243 -23.64 2.99 -8.37
N VAL A 244 -22.40 3.50 -8.27
CA VAL A 244 -22.13 4.94 -8.21
C VAL A 244 -21.13 5.36 -9.28
N ILE A 245 -21.48 6.38 -10.04
CA ILE A 245 -20.63 6.99 -11.06
C ILE A 245 -20.31 8.43 -10.64
N ALA A 246 -19.14 8.64 -10.06
CA ALA A 246 -18.64 9.98 -9.75
C ALA A 246 -17.89 10.54 -10.96
N LEU A 247 -18.31 11.70 -11.45
CA LEU A 247 -17.76 12.36 -12.64
C LEU A 247 -17.18 13.71 -12.26
N GLY A 248 -16.01 14.05 -12.79
CA GLY A 248 -15.42 15.34 -12.49
C GLY A 248 -14.56 15.91 -13.61
N GLY A 249 -14.65 17.23 -13.80
CA GLY A 249 -13.82 18.00 -14.71
C GLY A 249 -12.78 18.83 -13.96
N ARG A 250 -11.54 18.88 -14.45
CA ARG A 250 -10.51 19.80 -13.97
C ARG A 250 -10.54 21.06 -14.83
N ARG A 251 -10.80 22.24 -14.24
CA ARG A 251 -10.71 23.49 -15.00
C ARG A 251 -9.27 23.70 -15.46
N GLY A 252 -9.05 23.74 -16.76
CA GLY A 252 -7.82 24.20 -17.41
C GLY A 252 -6.79 23.12 -17.68
N LYS A 253 -7.14 22.12 -18.46
CA LYS A 253 -6.24 21.50 -19.47
C LYS A 253 -7.08 20.97 -20.61
#